data_53ad7d1f354b3e4e0942b5268bfb0913
#
_entry.id   53ad7d1f354b3e4e0942b5268bfb0913
#
_cell.length_a   1.000
_cell.length_b   1.000
_cell.length_c   1.000
_cell.angle_alpha   90.00
_cell.angle_beta   90.00
_cell.angle_gamma   90.00
#
_symmetry.space_group_name_H-M   'P 1'
#
loop_
_entity.id
_entity.type
_entity.pdbx_description
1 polymer ?
#
loop_
_entity_poly.entity_id
_entity_poly.type
_entity_poly.pdbx_seq_one_letter_code
_entity_poly.pdbx_strand_id
1 'polypeptide(L)'
;MRIGLFTDTFYPEINGVATSCLTLERELTRRGHEVHVFAPKCRGWEEHQRERIHYIASTPFPALKDRNVAFPTPIHSWEAEKLDFDVVHTNSEFMMGHFGWHVAQSIGCALVHTYHTVWEDYTHYLTHGFADDTARRFTRMYSQWWCDRFDRVITPTEKTLELLREYGVTAPIDIIPSGMDIARFSPLRRSEADIAAARAECGVRPGERVLLNIGRIAKEKNLERVLRAFARLRQAHGDIRFVLIGEGPLVQPLGQLAQQLGVEDSVSIVGPKPWEAIDRYYAIGDVFASASRSETQGLTYIEAMASGLCVCAVRDACLDGVIEDGVSGVLTEDSDEDLLSGLERAFSEEGRRIAEGAPAHAAPFGTEAFAAKVEACYEQALLRTGQA
;
A
#
# COMPACT_ATOMS: atom_id res chain seq x y z
N MET A 1 -14.90 -20.66 9.10
CA MET A 1 -13.72 -20.66 9.98
C MET A 1 -13.86 -19.56 11.01
N ARG A 2 -13.28 -19.76 12.19
CA ARG A 2 -13.07 -18.74 13.21
C ARG A 2 -11.63 -18.24 13.12
N ILE A 3 -11.45 -16.96 12.81
CA ILE A 3 -10.18 -16.37 12.40
C ILE A 3 -9.77 -15.26 13.37
N GLY A 4 -8.55 -15.31 13.90
CA GLY A 4 -7.95 -14.25 14.70
C GLY A 4 -6.96 -13.43 13.86
N LEU A 5 -7.25 -12.14 13.58
CA LEU A 5 -6.32 -11.20 12.94
C LEU A 5 -5.58 -10.40 14.00
N PHE A 6 -4.26 -10.47 14.03
CA PHE A 6 -3.40 -9.76 14.97
C PHE A 6 -2.54 -8.75 14.23
N THR A 7 -2.63 -7.47 14.61
CA THR A 7 -1.95 -6.40 13.88
C THR A 7 -1.53 -5.26 14.82
N ASP A 8 -0.36 -4.66 14.61
CA ASP A 8 0.12 -3.49 15.37
C ASP A 8 -0.48 -2.17 14.86
N THR A 9 -1.34 -2.20 13.85
CA THR A 9 -2.05 -1.02 13.32
C THR A 9 -3.38 -1.43 12.71
N PHE A 10 -4.45 -0.71 13.07
CA PHE A 10 -5.80 -0.96 12.58
C PHE A 10 -6.60 0.33 12.54
N TYR A 11 -7.73 0.30 11.83
CA TYR A 11 -8.63 1.45 11.77
C TYR A 11 -9.01 1.95 13.19
N PRO A 12 -9.05 3.27 13.47
CA PRO A 12 -9.03 4.40 12.53
C PRO A 12 -7.64 4.90 12.07
N GLU A 13 -6.55 4.21 12.36
CA GLU A 13 -5.27 4.55 11.74
C GLU A 13 -5.33 4.32 10.23
N ILE A 14 -4.75 5.25 9.45
CA ILE A 14 -4.76 5.20 7.98
C ILE A 14 -3.34 4.91 7.47
N ASN A 15 -3.11 3.67 7.09
CA ASN A 15 -1.89 3.23 6.41
C ASN A 15 -2.19 1.92 5.65
N GLY A 16 -1.26 1.48 4.80
CA GLY A 16 -1.45 0.30 3.94
C GLY A 16 -1.80 -0.98 4.71
N VAL A 17 -1.16 -1.22 5.86
CA VAL A 17 -1.41 -2.41 6.70
C VAL A 17 -2.80 -2.35 7.33
N ALA A 18 -3.16 -1.22 7.95
CA ALA A 18 -4.46 -1.02 8.56
C ALA A 18 -5.60 -1.16 7.54
N THR A 19 -5.42 -0.60 6.34
CA THR A 19 -6.38 -0.72 5.24
C THR A 19 -6.51 -2.17 4.76
N SER A 20 -5.39 -2.88 4.60
CA SER A 20 -5.38 -4.29 4.22
C SER A 20 -6.10 -5.17 5.25
N CYS A 21 -5.81 -4.97 6.55
CA CYS A 21 -6.47 -5.71 7.64
C CYS A 21 -7.97 -5.43 7.72
N LEU A 22 -8.39 -4.17 7.57
CA LEU A 22 -9.80 -3.78 7.56
C LEU A 22 -10.55 -4.38 6.37
N THR A 23 -9.93 -4.37 5.19
CA THR A 23 -10.46 -4.98 3.98
C THR A 23 -10.63 -6.48 4.18
N LEU A 24 -9.62 -7.15 4.72
CA LEU A 24 -9.64 -8.59 4.97
C LEU A 24 -10.72 -8.95 6.01
N GLU A 25 -10.83 -8.22 7.12
CA GLU A 25 -11.86 -8.42 8.14
C GLU A 25 -13.27 -8.34 7.52
N ARG A 26 -13.54 -7.30 6.72
CA ARG A 26 -14.84 -7.09 6.11
C ARG A 26 -15.20 -8.18 5.11
N GLU A 27 -14.27 -8.50 4.21
CA GLU A 27 -14.52 -9.48 3.16
C GLU A 27 -14.64 -10.92 3.70
N LEU A 28 -13.79 -11.33 4.64
CA LEU A 28 -13.92 -12.65 5.27
C LEU A 28 -15.21 -12.75 6.07
N THR A 29 -15.64 -11.69 6.77
CA THR A 29 -16.94 -11.65 7.45
C THR A 29 -18.09 -11.75 6.47
N ARG A 30 -18.04 -11.04 5.32
CA ARG A 30 -19.04 -11.14 4.24
C ARG A 30 -19.14 -12.55 3.64
N ARG A 31 -18.02 -13.26 3.62
CA ARG A 31 -17.93 -14.66 3.15
C ARG A 31 -18.39 -15.68 4.20
N GLY A 32 -18.85 -15.24 5.36
CA GLY A 32 -19.44 -16.09 6.41
C GLY A 32 -18.45 -16.61 7.45
N HIS A 33 -17.22 -16.07 7.50
CA HIS A 33 -16.28 -16.40 8.57
C HIS A 33 -16.55 -15.57 9.83
N GLU A 34 -16.20 -16.12 10.99
CA GLU A 34 -16.17 -15.41 12.26
C GLU A 34 -14.78 -14.81 12.45
N VAL A 35 -14.66 -13.47 12.28
CA VAL A 35 -13.38 -12.78 12.28
C VAL A 35 -13.25 -11.91 13.53
N HIS A 36 -12.21 -12.12 14.32
CA HIS A 36 -11.83 -11.30 15.46
C HIS A 36 -10.52 -10.54 15.17
N VAL A 37 -10.49 -9.26 15.45
CA VAL A 37 -9.29 -8.42 15.25
C VAL A 37 -8.72 -7.98 16.59
N PHE A 38 -7.42 -8.16 16.79
CA PHE A 38 -6.67 -7.69 17.95
C PHE A 38 -5.69 -6.61 17.51
N ALA A 39 -5.85 -5.40 18.06
CA ALA A 39 -5.06 -4.23 17.66
C ALA A 39 -4.79 -3.29 18.84
N PRO A 40 -3.76 -2.40 18.76
CA PRO A 40 -3.53 -1.37 19.76
C PRO A 40 -4.69 -0.36 19.80
N LYS A 41 -4.99 0.17 20.98
CA LYS A 41 -5.78 1.40 21.10
C LYS A 41 -5.02 2.53 20.42
N CYS A 42 -5.72 3.30 19.58
CA CYS A 42 -5.20 4.47 18.90
C CYS A 42 -6.18 5.63 19.08
N ARG A 43 -5.82 6.83 18.66
CA ARG A 43 -6.73 7.99 18.79
C ARG A 43 -8.03 7.75 18.03
N GLY A 44 -9.17 7.90 18.68
CA GLY A 44 -10.50 7.70 18.07
C GLY A 44 -11.00 6.25 18.03
N TRP A 45 -10.29 5.31 18.64
CA TRP A 45 -10.68 3.88 18.64
C TRP A 45 -12.09 3.66 19.23
N GLU A 46 -12.52 4.46 20.21
CA GLU A 46 -13.81 4.34 20.90
C GLU A 46 -15.00 4.43 19.95
N GLU A 47 -14.92 5.31 18.95
CA GLU A 47 -15.97 5.52 17.95
C GLU A 47 -16.09 4.35 16.95
N HIS A 48 -15.08 3.47 16.93
CA HIS A 48 -14.95 2.37 15.98
C HIS A 48 -14.98 0.99 16.66
N GLN A 49 -15.28 0.97 17.96
CA GLN A 49 -15.39 -0.29 18.69
C GLN A 49 -16.59 -1.10 18.19
N ARG A 50 -16.33 -2.37 17.85
CA ARG A 50 -17.31 -3.37 17.44
C ARG A 50 -17.07 -4.65 18.26
N GLU A 51 -18.08 -5.51 18.37
CA GLU A 51 -18.06 -6.71 19.22
C GLU A 51 -16.83 -7.60 19.02
N ARG A 52 -16.35 -7.73 17.76
CA ARG A 52 -15.21 -8.59 17.42
C ARG A 52 -13.91 -7.85 17.21
N ILE A 53 -13.83 -6.56 17.55
CA ILE A 53 -12.60 -5.77 17.49
C ILE A 53 -12.10 -5.55 18.91
N HIS A 54 -10.98 -6.18 19.25
CA HIS A 54 -10.37 -6.19 20.57
C HIS A 54 -9.19 -5.19 20.61
N TYR A 55 -9.46 -3.99 21.10
CA TYR A 55 -8.43 -2.96 21.24
C TYR A 55 -7.67 -3.14 22.56
N ILE A 56 -6.37 -3.42 22.45
CA ILE A 56 -5.45 -3.65 23.59
C ILE A 56 -4.85 -2.33 24.04
N ALA A 57 -4.71 -2.13 25.36
CA ALA A 57 -4.08 -0.94 25.92
C ALA A 57 -2.68 -0.72 25.32
N SER A 58 -2.40 0.53 24.95
CA SER A 58 -1.19 0.89 24.22
C SER A 58 -0.65 2.24 24.65
N THR A 59 0.61 2.53 24.29
CA THR A 59 1.22 3.85 24.42
C THR A 59 1.85 4.28 23.09
N PRO A 60 1.92 5.60 22.80
CA PRO A 60 2.67 6.09 21.65
C PRO A 60 4.14 5.63 21.70
N PHE A 61 4.68 5.24 20.55
CA PHE A 61 6.09 4.85 20.42
C PHE A 61 6.96 6.08 20.08
N PRO A 62 7.86 6.53 20.97
CA PRO A 62 8.56 7.80 20.80
C PRO A 62 9.40 7.90 19.53
N ALA A 63 9.95 6.78 19.04
CA ALA A 63 10.79 6.74 17.83
C ALA A 63 9.98 6.79 16.52
N LEU A 64 8.68 6.45 16.55
CA LEU A 64 7.79 6.48 15.40
C LEU A 64 6.49 7.18 15.82
N LYS A 65 6.40 8.49 15.58
CA LYS A 65 5.36 9.38 16.11
C LYS A 65 3.90 8.95 15.83
N ASP A 66 3.70 8.12 14.80
CA ASP A 66 2.38 7.68 14.36
C ASP A 66 2.13 6.20 14.67
N ARG A 67 2.87 5.62 15.63
CA ARG A 67 2.74 4.23 16.02
C ARG A 67 2.45 4.08 17.50
N ASN A 68 1.56 3.15 17.83
CA ASN A 68 1.27 2.72 19.20
C ASN A 68 1.82 1.33 19.47
N VAL A 69 2.37 1.11 20.66
CA VAL A 69 2.82 -0.20 21.12
C VAL A 69 1.81 -0.73 22.11
N ALA A 70 1.22 -1.88 21.81
CA ALA A 70 0.26 -2.57 22.69
C ALA A 70 0.97 -3.35 23.79
N PHE A 71 0.25 -3.56 24.90
CA PHE A 71 0.71 -4.36 26.03
C PHE A 71 -0.30 -5.48 26.33
N PRO A 72 -0.27 -6.60 25.56
CA PRO A 72 -1.08 -7.76 25.87
C PRO A 72 -0.75 -8.29 27.27
N THR A 73 -1.77 -8.65 28.02
CA THR A 73 -1.66 -9.23 29.37
C THR A 73 -2.08 -10.69 29.36
N PRO A 74 -1.77 -11.49 30.39
CA PRO A 74 -2.26 -12.86 30.51
C PRO A 74 -3.78 -13.00 30.43
N ILE A 75 -4.53 -11.95 30.83
CA ILE A 75 -6.00 -11.94 30.71
C ILE A 75 -6.40 -11.90 29.24
N HIS A 76 -5.75 -11.04 28.43
CA HIS A 76 -6.01 -10.97 27.00
C HIS A 76 -5.67 -12.30 26.30
N SER A 77 -4.58 -12.99 26.72
CA SER A 77 -4.24 -14.31 26.19
C SER A 77 -5.34 -15.32 26.49
N TRP A 78 -5.77 -15.40 27.73
CA TRP A 78 -6.84 -16.31 28.14
C TRP A 78 -8.19 -16.00 27.44
N GLU A 79 -8.54 -14.73 27.24
CA GLU A 79 -9.73 -14.33 26.48
C GLU A 79 -9.63 -14.73 25.01
N ALA A 80 -8.47 -14.52 24.39
CA ALA A 80 -8.23 -14.87 22.99
C ALA A 80 -8.22 -16.41 22.78
N GLU A 81 -7.60 -17.16 23.68
CA GLU A 81 -7.54 -18.63 23.64
C GLU A 81 -8.94 -19.27 23.73
N LYS A 82 -9.86 -18.68 24.49
CA LYS A 82 -11.25 -19.14 24.59
C LYS A 82 -12.05 -19.02 23.29
N LEU A 83 -11.60 -18.16 22.38
CA LEU A 83 -12.25 -18.04 21.08
C LEU A 83 -11.99 -19.23 20.17
N ASP A 84 -11.00 -20.09 20.51
CA ASP A 84 -10.74 -21.36 19.84
C ASP A 84 -10.66 -21.22 18.31
N PHE A 85 -9.67 -20.43 17.85
CA PHE A 85 -9.49 -20.10 16.45
C PHE A 85 -9.09 -21.32 15.61
N ASP A 86 -9.65 -21.43 14.41
CA ASP A 86 -9.15 -22.34 13.38
C ASP A 86 -7.81 -21.84 12.82
N VAL A 87 -7.71 -20.49 12.63
CA VAL A 87 -6.54 -19.83 12.05
C VAL A 87 -6.23 -18.56 12.83
N VAL A 88 -4.97 -18.37 13.16
CA VAL A 88 -4.40 -17.08 13.58
C VAL A 88 -3.59 -16.50 12.43
N HIS A 89 -3.90 -15.25 12.05
CA HIS A 89 -3.20 -14.53 11.02
C HIS A 89 -2.58 -13.25 11.59
N THR A 90 -1.25 -13.17 11.61
CA THR A 90 -0.51 -12.01 12.07
C THR A 90 -0.15 -11.10 10.90
N ASN A 91 -0.31 -9.80 11.08
CA ASN A 91 -0.05 -8.78 10.06
C ASN A 91 1.07 -7.80 10.48
N SER A 92 1.86 -8.21 11.44
CA SER A 92 3.01 -7.46 11.96
C SER A 92 3.98 -8.36 12.69
N GLU A 93 5.22 -7.92 12.81
CA GLU A 93 6.33 -8.66 13.43
C GLU A 93 6.62 -8.19 14.85
N PHE A 94 5.79 -7.29 15.42
CA PHE A 94 6.01 -6.71 16.75
C PHE A 94 5.06 -7.30 17.80
N MET A 95 4.64 -6.48 18.76
CA MET A 95 3.94 -6.94 19.96
C MET A 95 2.66 -7.72 19.66
N MET A 96 1.85 -7.24 18.73
CA MET A 96 0.61 -7.93 18.37
C MET A 96 0.87 -9.19 17.55
N GLY A 97 1.90 -9.20 16.70
CA GLY A 97 2.34 -10.41 16.01
C GLY A 97 2.78 -11.50 16.98
N HIS A 98 3.64 -11.14 17.94
CA HIS A 98 4.07 -12.07 19.00
C HIS A 98 2.90 -12.56 19.87
N PHE A 99 1.96 -11.68 20.15
CA PHE A 99 0.74 -12.05 20.88
C PHE A 99 -0.08 -13.08 20.10
N GLY A 100 -0.34 -12.84 18.81
CA GLY A 100 -1.04 -13.82 17.96
C GLY A 100 -0.30 -15.15 17.86
N TRP A 101 1.02 -15.12 17.66
CA TRP A 101 1.85 -16.32 17.65
C TRP A 101 1.72 -17.11 18.96
N HIS A 102 1.77 -16.45 20.12
CA HIS A 102 1.61 -17.09 21.42
C HIS A 102 0.23 -17.75 21.56
N VAL A 103 -0.85 -17.04 21.21
CA VAL A 103 -2.22 -17.60 21.23
C VAL A 103 -2.30 -18.84 20.34
N ALA A 104 -1.81 -18.78 19.11
CA ALA A 104 -1.84 -19.92 18.19
C ALA A 104 -1.08 -21.14 18.74
N GLN A 105 0.09 -20.91 19.34
CA GLN A 105 0.86 -22.00 19.98
C GLN A 105 0.11 -22.62 21.17
N SER A 106 -0.60 -21.81 21.97
CA SER A 106 -1.36 -22.28 23.12
C SER A 106 -2.54 -23.18 22.73
N ILE A 107 -3.25 -22.83 21.65
CA ILE A 107 -4.43 -23.59 21.21
C ILE A 107 -4.13 -24.59 20.10
N GLY A 108 -2.93 -24.54 19.48
CA GLY A 108 -2.48 -25.47 18.45
C GLY A 108 -3.13 -25.27 17.09
N CYS A 109 -3.62 -24.05 16.75
CA CYS A 109 -4.28 -23.75 15.48
C CYS A 109 -3.30 -23.41 14.34
N ALA A 110 -3.80 -23.35 13.12
CA ALA A 110 -3.02 -22.95 11.96
C ALA A 110 -2.55 -21.49 12.09
N LEU A 111 -1.31 -21.22 11.66
CA LEU A 111 -0.63 -19.96 11.86
C LEU A 111 -0.14 -19.38 10.54
N VAL A 112 -0.67 -18.21 10.14
CA VAL A 112 -0.33 -17.50 8.91
C VAL A 112 0.22 -16.12 9.24
N HIS A 113 1.15 -15.63 8.44
CA HIS A 113 1.74 -14.30 8.57
C HIS A 113 1.72 -13.55 7.24
N THR A 114 1.31 -12.28 7.24
CA THR A 114 1.54 -11.39 6.08
C THR A 114 2.70 -10.45 6.37
N TYR A 115 3.73 -10.54 5.52
CA TYR A 115 4.90 -9.68 5.55
C TYR A 115 4.64 -8.41 4.73
N HIS A 116 4.27 -7.33 5.42
CA HIS A 116 3.84 -6.07 4.78
C HIS A 116 4.97 -5.08 4.52
N THR A 117 6.06 -5.14 5.29
CA THR A 117 7.05 -4.07 5.33
C THR A 117 8.46 -4.62 5.19
N VAL A 118 9.19 -4.13 4.19
CA VAL A 118 10.63 -4.39 4.05
C VAL A 118 11.38 -3.53 5.05
N TRP A 119 11.63 -4.06 6.25
CA TRP A 119 12.26 -3.33 7.36
C TRP A 119 13.68 -2.87 7.06
N GLU A 120 14.37 -3.55 6.15
CA GLU A 120 15.72 -3.17 5.73
C GLU A 120 15.76 -1.75 5.15
N ASP A 121 14.72 -1.35 4.42
CA ASP A 121 14.60 -0.01 3.83
C ASP A 121 14.37 1.09 4.88
N TYR A 122 13.94 0.71 6.08
CA TYR A 122 13.64 1.62 7.19
C TYR A 122 14.75 1.70 8.25
N THR A 123 15.82 0.89 8.15
CA THR A 123 16.91 0.88 9.12
C THR A 123 17.58 2.25 9.27
N HIS A 124 17.75 2.99 8.17
CA HIS A 124 18.35 4.32 8.18
C HIS A 124 17.56 5.36 9.01
N TYR A 125 16.25 5.20 9.17
CA TYR A 125 15.43 6.06 10.05
C TYR A 125 15.68 5.78 11.54
N LEU A 126 16.02 4.53 11.88
CA LEU A 126 16.29 4.13 13.27
C LEU A 126 17.74 4.37 13.68
N THR A 127 18.69 4.17 12.76
CA THR A 127 20.12 4.23 13.05
C THR A 127 20.73 5.61 12.78
N HIS A 128 19.99 6.54 12.13
CA HIS A 128 20.53 7.83 11.68
C HIS A 128 21.82 7.68 10.85
N GLY A 129 21.97 6.55 10.15
CA GLY A 129 23.16 6.22 9.34
C GLY A 129 24.34 5.62 10.11
N PHE A 130 24.21 5.43 11.44
CA PHE A 130 25.24 4.73 12.23
C PHE A 130 24.95 3.23 12.30
N ALA A 131 25.94 2.39 12.00
CA ALA A 131 25.86 0.92 12.03
C ALA A 131 24.77 0.30 11.13
N ASP A 132 24.50 0.89 9.96
CA ASP A 132 23.45 0.50 9.03
C ASP A 132 23.58 -0.97 8.58
N ASP A 133 24.82 -1.43 8.28
CA ASP A 133 25.06 -2.83 7.90
C ASP A 133 24.73 -3.83 9.02
N THR A 134 25.00 -3.47 10.29
CA THR A 134 24.64 -4.31 11.43
C THR A 134 23.14 -4.37 11.63
N ALA A 135 22.45 -3.24 11.49
CA ALA A 135 21.00 -3.16 11.58
C ALA A 135 20.33 -3.96 10.46
N ARG A 136 20.81 -3.85 9.22
CA ARG A 136 20.33 -4.64 8.07
C ARG A 136 20.52 -6.14 8.32
N ARG A 137 21.71 -6.56 8.78
CA ARG A 137 21.96 -7.97 9.10
C ARG A 137 21.03 -8.49 10.20
N PHE A 138 20.79 -7.68 11.24
CA PHE A 138 19.84 -8.03 12.29
C PHE A 138 18.42 -8.18 11.74
N THR A 139 17.98 -7.22 10.92
CA THR A 139 16.65 -7.26 10.28
C THR A 139 16.46 -8.52 9.44
N ARG A 140 17.45 -8.89 8.62
CA ARG A 140 17.42 -10.12 7.82
C ARG A 140 17.28 -11.38 8.68
N MET A 141 18.12 -11.49 9.69
CA MET A 141 18.08 -12.61 10.64
C MET A 141 16.74 -12.69 11.40
N TYR A 142 16.22 -11.54 11.81
CA TYR A 142 14.94 -11.47 12.51
C TYR A 142 13.78 -11.84 11.58
N SER A 143 13.74 -11.32 10.36
CA SER A 143 12.70 -11.66 9.37
C SER A 143 12.70 -13.15 9.04
N GLN A 144 13.89 -13.76 8.83
CA GLN A 144 14.02 -15.21 8.64
C GLN A 144 13.48 -15.98 9.86
N TRP A 145 14.01 -15.64 11.05
CA TRP A 145 13.61 -16.29 12.30
C TRP A 145 12.12 -16.17 12.57
N TRP A 146 11.52 -15.03 12.23
CA TRP A 146 10.09 -14.80 12.40
C TRP A 146 9.26 -15.59 11.40
N CYS A 147 9.52 -15.45 10.11
CA CYS A 147 8.76 -16.09 9.04
C CYS A 147 8.79 -17.64 9.14
N ASP A 148 9.92 -18.22 9.51
CA ASP A 148 10.05 -19.69 9.62
C ASP A 148 9.26 -20.33 10.77
N ARG A 149 8.53 -19.54 11.56
CA ARG A 149 7.60 -19.99 12.63
C ARG A 149 6.18 -20.23 12.16
N PHE A 150 5.89 -19.83 10.92
CA PHE A 150 4.53 -19.86 10.40
C PHE A 150 4.33 -21.04 9.46
N ASP A 151 3.11 -21.58 9.44
CA ASP A 151 2.74 -22.64 8.50
C ASP A 151 2.77 -22.11 7.07
N ARG A 152 2.37 -20.82 6.88
CA ARG A 152 2.47 -20.12 5.62
C ARG A 152 2.75 -18.63 5.84
N VAL A 153 3.47 -18.06 4.90
CA VAL A 153 3.75 -16.61 4.84
C VAL A 153 3.11 -16.05 3.58
N ILE A 154 2.49 -14.89 3.70
CA ILE A 154 1.93 -14.14 2.58
C ILE A 154 2.84 -12.94 2.28
N THR A 155 3.16 -12.71 1.03
CA THR A 155 3.85 -11.51 0.55
C THR A 155 3.03 -10.84 -0.54
N PRO A 156 3.08 -9.49 -0.66
CA PRO A 156 2.28 -8.80 -1.65
C PRO A 156 2.81 -8.93 -3.08
N THR A 157 4.11 -9.21 -3.27
CA THR A 157 4.77 -9.22 -4.59
C THR A 157 5.87 -10.27 -4.67
N GLU A 158 6.25 -10.64 -5.91
CA GLU A 158 7.43 -11.48 -6.19
C GLU A 158 8.71 -10.88 -5.62
N LYS A 159 8.91 -9.56 -5.77
CA LYS A 159 10.03 -8.81 -5.17
C LYS A 159 10.21 -9.13 -3.67
N THR A 160 9.11 -9.14 -2.92
CA THR A 160 9.17 -9.42 -1.48
C THR A 160 9.41 -10.91 -1.21
N LEU A 161 8.88 -11.80 -2.03
CA LEU A 161 9.17 -13.24 -1.95
C LEU A 161 10.66 -13.49 -2.17
N GLU A 162 11.24 -12.98 -3.26
CA GLU A 162 12.67 -13.13 -3.57
C GLU A 162 13.54 -12.58 -2.43
N LEU A 163 13.22 -11.41 -1.90
CA LEU A 163 13.89 -10.81 -0.76
C LEU A 163 13.88 -11.74 0.48
N LEU A 164 12.71 -12.31 0.82
CA LEU A 164 12.63 -13.25 1.95
C LEU A 164 13.42 -14.54 1.68
N ARG A 165 13.46 -15.01 0.43
CA ARG A 165 14.32 -16.15 0.04
C ARG A 165 15.81 -15.82 0.16
N GLU A 166 16.23 -14.61 -0.21
CA GLU A 166 17.60 -14.13 0.03
C GLU A 166 17.94 -14.04 1.52
N TYR A 167 16.95 -13.73 2.39
CA TYR A 167 17.14 -13.76 3.84
C TYR A 167 17.22 -15.18 4.41
N GLY A 168 16.95 -16.21 3.58
CA GLY A 168 17.02 -17.62 3.94
C GLY A 168 15.69 -18.17 4.53
N VAL A 169 14.57 -17.47 4.34
CA VAL A 169 13.26 -17.98 4.77
C VAL A 169 12.93 -19.27 4.04
N THR A 170 12.58 -20.31 4.78
CA THR A 170 12.25 -21.66 4.28
C THR A 170 10.75 -21.96 4.30
N ALA A 171 9.98 -21.25 5.12
CA ALA A 171 8.53 -21.38 5.19
C ALA A 171 7.88 -21.27 3.79
N PRO A 172 6.76 -21.95 3.53
CA PRO A 172 5.98 -21.73 2.32
C PRO A 172 5.51 -20.28 2.22
N ILE A 173 5.72 -19.66 1.05
CA ILE A 173 5.33 -18.28 0.79
C ILE A 173 4.31 -18.25 -0.34
N ASP A 174 3.21 -17.53 -0.14
CA ASP A 174 2.19 -17.23 -1.13
C ASP A 174 2.27 -15.77 -1.54
N ILE A 175 2.19 -15.49 -2.84
CA ILE A 175 2.09 -14.12 -3.36
C ILE A 175 0.62 -13.74 -3.43
N ILE A 176 0.19 -12.92 -2.47
CA ILE A 176 -1.18 -12.43 -2.39
C ILE A 176 -1.15 -10.91 -2.20
N PRO A 177 -1.31 -10.14 -3.29
CA PRO A 177 -1.40 -8.69 -3.21
C PRO A 177 -2.55 -8.25 -2.30
N SER A 178 -2.33 -7.21 -1.49
CA SER A 178 -3.37 -6.62 -0.64
C SER A 178 -4.53 -6.13 -1.47
N GLY A 179 -5.74 -6.45 -1.03
CA GLY A 179 -6.96 -6.10 -1.72
C GLY A 179 -7.34 -4.63 -1.55
N MET A 180 -7.96 -4.09 -2.59
CA MET A 180 -8.40 -2.70 -2.64
C MET A 180 -9.87 -2.63 -3.06
N ASP A 181 -10.62 -1.67 -2.52
CA ASP A 181 -11.95 -1.33 -3.03
C ASP A 181 -11.83 -0.60 -4.37
N ILE A 182 -11.53 -1.36 -5.42
CA ILE A 182 -11.36 -0.84 -6.78
C ILE A 182 -12.63 -0.22 -7.34
N ALA A 183 -13.81 -0.71 -6.92
CA ALA A 183 -15.08 -0.17 -7.37
C ALA A 183 -15.26 1.29 -6.95
N ARG A 184 -14.66 1.70 -5.84
CA ARG A 184 -14.65 3.07 -5.36
C ARG A 184 -13.97 4.02 -6.35
N PHE A 185 -12.91 3.56 -7.01
CA PHE A 185 -12.12 4.34 -7.96
C PHE A 185 -12.69 4.37 -9.37
N SER A 186 -13.78 3.65 -9.64
CA SER A 186 -14.39 3.58 -10.97
C SER A 186 -14.75 4.98 -11.50
N PRO A 187 -14.34 5.33 -12.74
CA PRO A 187 -14.69 6.61 -13.37
C PRO A 187 -16.21 6.84 -13.42
N LEU A 188 -17.00 5.77 -13.49
CA LEU A 188 -18.46 5.84 -13.58
C LEU A 188 -19.14 6.33 -12.30
N ARG A 189 -18.43 6.42 -11.19
CA ARG A 189 -18.99 6.85 -9.89
C ARG A 189 -19.03 8.35 -9.69
N ARG A 190 -18.40 9.14 -10.56
CA ARG A 190 -18.27 10.59 -10.37
C ARG A 190 -19.05 11.34 -11.41
N SER A 191 -19.76 12.36 -10.96
CA SER A 191 -20.41 13.30 -11.86
C SER A 191 -19.38 14.25 -12.47
N GLU A 192 -19.68 14.79 -13.65
CA GLU A 192 -18.85 15.83 -14.28
C GLU A 192 -18.70 17.06 -13.36
N ALA A 193 -19.71 17.38 -12.57
CA ALA A 193 -19.68 18.47 -11.61
C ALA A 193 -18.67 18.22 -10.48
N ASP A 194 -18.60 16.99 -9.94
CA ASP A 194 -17.63 16.61 -8.91
C ASP A 194 -16.20 16.69 -9.44
N ILE A 195 -15.99 16.20 -10.68
CA ILE A 195 -14.68 16.26 -11.35
C ILE A 195 -14.28 17.72 -11.59
N ALA A 196 -15.20 18.55 -12.10
CA ALA A 196 -14.93 19.98 -12.33
C ALA A 196 -14.59 20.71 -11.04
N ALA A 197 -15.29 20.43 -9.94
CA ALA A 197 -15.02 21.00 -8.63
C ALA A 197 -13.62 20.60 -8.12
N ALA A 198 -13.25 19.32 -8.23
CA ALA A 198 -11.93 18.82 -7.83
C ALA A 198 -10.81 19.42 -8.71
N ARG A 199 -11.04 19.57 -10.03
CA ARG A 199 -10.11 20.24 -10.93
C ARG A 199 -9.88 21.71 -10.53
N ALA A 200 -10.96 22.45 -10.23
CA ALA A 200 -10.87 23.83 -9.78
C ALA A 200 -10.11 23.95 -8.45
N GLU A 201 -10.39 23.06 -7.47
CA GLU A 201 -9.67 22.99 -6.19
C GLU A 201 -8.16 22.74 -6.38
N CYS A 202 -7.78 21.95 -7.37
CA CYS A 202 -6.39 21.67 -7.73
C CYS A 202 -5.78 22.73 -8.66
N GLY A 203 -6.47 23.82 -8.98
CA GLY A 203 -5.99 24.90 -9.85
C GLY A 203 -5.88 24.50 -11.32
N VAL A 204 -6.55 23.44 -11.75
CA VAL A 204 -6.56 22.96 -13.14
C VAL A 204 -7.48 23.86 -13.96
N ARG A 205 -6.95 24.44 -15.05
CA ARG A 205 -7.70 25.33 -15.95
C ARG A 205 -8.53 24.53 -16.97
N PRO A 206 -9.59 25.11 -17.50
CA PRO A 206 -10.33 24.48 -18.61
C PRO A 206 -9.41 24.11 -19.77
N GLY A 207 -9.51 22.87 -20.27
CA GLY A 207 -8.70 22.36 -21.38
C GLY A 207 -7.31 21.85 -21.01
N GLU A 208 -6.82 22.07 -19.77
CA GLU A 208 -5.54 21.47 -19.35
C GLU A 208 -5.72 19.96 -19.12
N ARG A 209 -4.75 19.16 -19.59
CA ARG A 209 -4.57 17.77 -19.22
C ARG A 209 -3.79 17.67 -17.91
N VAL A 210 -4.01 16.60 -17.15
CA VAL A 210 -3.43 16.47 -15.81
C VAL A 210 -2.47 15.30 -15.74
N LEU A 211 -1.20 15.61 -15.47
CA LEU A 211 -0.24 14.67 -14.90
C LEU A 211 -0.48 14.64 -13.40
N LEU A 212 -0.77 13.47 -12.84
CA LEU A 212 -1.15 13.30 -11.43
C LEU A 212 -0.10 12.47 -10.68
N ASN A 213 0.19 12.86 -9.45
CA ASN A 213 0.81 12.00 -8.46
C ASN A 213 0.10 12.17 -7.13
N ILE A 214 -0.20 11.07 -6.46
CA ILE A 214 -0.84 11.05 -5.14
C ILE A 214 0.01 10.18 -4.22
N GLY A 215 0.43 10.75 -3.08
CA GLY A 215 1.22 10.02 -2.09
C GLY A 215 2.12 10.92 -1.27
N ARG A 216 3.00 10.29 -0.48
CA ARG A 216 3.97 11.00 0.34
C ARG A 216 4.99 11.73 -0.54
N ILE A 217 5.23 13.00 -0.26
CA ILE A 217 6.18 13.83 -1.01
C ILE A 217 7.55 13.73 -0.31
N ALA A 218 8.28 12.64 -0.59
CA ALA A 218 9.54 12.30 0.04
C ALA A 218 10.56 11.76 -0.96
N LYS A 219 11.82 11.64 -0.52
CA LYS A 219 12.98 11.31 -1.37
C LYS A 219 12.80 10.00 -2.12
N GLU A 220 12.26 8.99 -1.46
CA GLU A 220 12.04 7.64 -2.02
C GLU A 220 11.05 7.62 -3.19
N LYS A 221 10.19 8.65 -3.32
CA LYS A 221 9.23 8.78 -4.44
C LYS A 221 9.81 9.40 -5.70
N ASN A 222 11.03 9.95 -5.60
CA ASN A 222 11.79 10.48 -6.72
C ASN A 222 11.02 11.51 -7.60
N LEU A 223 10.18 12.33 -6.95
CA LEU A 223 9.28 13.28 -7.61
C LEU A 223 10.03 14.42 -8.31
N GLU A 224 11.26 14.72 -7.90
CA GLU A 224 12.12 15.69 -8.58
C GLU A 224 12.39 15.28 -10.03
N ARG A 225 12.57 13.97 -10.27
CA ARG A 225 12.77 13.42 -11.60
C ARG A 225 11.51 13.55 -12.46
N VAL A 226 10.35 13.20 -11.90
CA VAL A 226 9.06 13.40 -12.58
C VAL A 226 8.85 14.86 -12.94
N LEU A 227 9.20 15.79 -12.03
CA LEU A 227 9.07 17.23 -12.27
C LEU A 227 10.02 17.73 -13.40
N ARG A 228 11.25 17.22 -13.49
CA ARG A 228 12.18 17.54 -14.59
C ARG A 228 11.64 17.02 -15.94
N ALA A 229 11.16 15.80 -16.00
CA ALA A 229 10.55 15.23 -17.18
C ALA A 229 9.29 16.02 -17.58
N PHE A 230 8.44 16.37 -16.60
CA PHE A 230 7.26 17.22 -16.83
C PHE A 230 7.63 18.60 -17.41
N ALA A 231 8.67 19.24 -16.91
CA ALA A 231 9.08 20.56 -17.41
C ALA A 231 9.46 20.51 -18.91
N ARG A 232 10.14 19.45 -19.35
CA ARG A 232 10.46 19.21 -20.75
C ARG A 232 9.21 18.89 -21.58
N LEU A 233 8.34 18.02 -21.07
CA LEU A 233 7.06 17.68 -21.72
C LEU A 233 6.18 18.92 -21.91
N ARG A 234 6.11 19.79 -20.91
CA ARG A 234 5.32 21.03 -20.94
C ARG A 234 5.80 22.00 -22.00
N GLN A 235 7.11 22.09 -22.30
CA GLN A 235 7.66 22.91 -23.36
C GLN A 235 7.15 22.47 -24.75
N ALA A 236 6.95 21.17 -24.94
CA ALA A 236 6.40 20.60 -26.16
C ALA A 236 4.86 20.66 -26.23
N HIS A 237 4.19 20.53 -25.07
CA HIS A 237 2.75 20.44 -24.93
C HIS A 237 2.27 21.45 -23.87
N GLY A 238 1.94 22.67 -24.26
CA GLY A 238 1.60 23.78 -23.36
C GLY A 238 0.34 23.63 -22.51
N ASP A 239 -0.43 22.56 -22.67
CA ASP A 239 -1.76 22.32 -22.10
C ASP A 239 -1.77 21.28 -20.96
N ILE A 240 -0.62 21.00 -20.35
CA ILE A 240 -0.49 19.99 -19.28
C ILE A 240 -0.19 20.68 -17.94
N ARG A 241 -0.87 20.25 -16.87
CA ARG A 241 -0.63 20.64 -15.48
C ARG A 241 -0.16 19.44 -14.68
N PHE A 242 0.87 19.62 -13.83
CA PHE A 242 1.28 18.62 -12.86
C PHE A 242 0.62 18.89 -11.51
N VAL A 243 -0.19 17.94 -11.05
CA VAL A 243 -0.89 17.99 -9.77
C VAL A 243 -0.26 16.98 -8.82
N LEU A 244 0.24 17.47 -7.68
CA LEU A 244 0.83 16.69 -6.60
C LEU A 244 -0.10 16.75 -5.38
N ILE A 245 -0.60 15.61 -4.92
CA ILE A 245 -1.48 15.51 -3.77
C ILE A 245 -0.80 14.70 -2.68
N GLY A 246 -0.56 15.33 -1.55
CA GLY A 246 0.11 14.71 -0.41
C GLY A 246 0.94 15.70 0.38
N GLU A 247 1.68 15.19 1.34
CA GLU A 247 2.57 15.95 2.19
C GLU A 247 3.93 15.26 2.33
N GLY A 248 4.91 15.98 2.81
CA GLY A 248 6.23 15.41 3.09
C GLY A 248 7.35 16.45 3.05
N PRO A 249 8.57 16.01 3.38
CA PRO A 249 9.72 16.91 3.52
C PRO A 249 10.15 17.59 2.22
N LEU A 250 9.76 17.07 1.05
CA LEU A 250 10.16 17.63 -0.25
C LEU A 250 9.14 18.63 -0.85
N VAL A 251 8.06 19.00 -0.17
CA VAL A 251 7.09 19.99 -0.66
C VAL A 251 7.78 21.32 -1.04
N GLN A 252 8.55 21.91 -0.13
CA GLN A 252 9.26 23.16 -0.40
C GLN A 252 10.38 23.00 -1.47
N PRO A 253 11.25 21.97 -1.41
CA PRO A 253 12.24 21.71 -2.44
C PRO A 253 11.64 21.56 -3.85
N LEU A 254 10.52 20.86 -3.99
CA LEU A 254 9.85 20.68 -5.28
C LEU A 254 9.26 22.01 -5.81
N GLY A 255 8.71 22.84 -4.94
CA GLY A 255 8.25 24.17 -5.32
C GLY A 255 9.41 25.06 -5.83
N GLN A 256 10.56 25.03 -5.16
CA GLN A 256 11.77 25.73 -5.62
C GLN A 256 12.30 25.17 -6.94
N LEU A 257 12.27 23.86 -7.13
CA LEU A 257 12.68 23.23 -8.37
C LEU A 257 11.74 23.61 -9.52
N ALA A 258 10.42 23.70 -9.28
CA ALA A 258 9.45 24.17 -10.28
C ALA A 258 9.76 25.60 -10.75
N GLN A 259 10.11 26.51 -9.81
CA GLN A 259 10.54 27.87 -10.14
C GLN A 259 11.83 27.88 -10.97
N GLN A 260 12.84 27.11 -10.58
CA GLN A 260 14.10 26.99 -11.32
C GLN A 260 13.90 26.47 -12.76
N LEU A 261 12.91 25.61 -12.95
CA LEU A 261 12.55 25.04 -14.25
C LEU A 261 11.57 25.95 -15.06
N GLY A 262 11.07 27.04 -14.47
CA GLY A 262 10.11 27.95 -15.09
C GLY A 262 8.74 27.34 -15.36
N VAL A 263 8.30 26.42 -14.52
CA VAL A 263 7.00 25.71 -14.65
C VAL A 263 6.09 25.86 -13.42
N GLU A 264 6.42 26.76 -12.51
CA GLU A 264 5.68 26.96 -11.25
C GLU A 264 4.20 27.25 -11.46
N ASP A 265 3.83 27.98 -12.51
CA ASP A 265 2.43 28.29 -12.87
C ASP A 265 1.65 27.07 -13.37
N SER A 266 2.33 25.96 -13.62
CA SER A 266 1.78 24.72 -14.16
C SER A 266 1.94 23.52 -13.23
N VAL A 267 2.43 23.76 -12.01
CA VAL A 267 2.56 22.77 -10.94
C VAL A 267 1.66 23.15 -9.78
N SER A 268 0.83 22.23 -9.33
CA SER A 268 -0.05 22.42 -8.19
C SER A 268 0.33 21.41 -7.09
N ILE A 269 0.87 21.89 -5.97
CA ILE A 269 1.10 21.09 -4.77
C ILE A 269 -0.05 21.38 -3.81
N VAL A 270 -1.04 20.45 -3.75
CA VAL A 270 -2.37 20.73 -3.17
C VAL A 270 -2.43 20.37 -1.68
N GLY A 271 -1.41 19.68 -1.17
CA GLY A 271 -1.40 19.16 0.21
C GLY A 271 -2.18 17.86 0.36
N PRO A 272 -2.24 17.31 1.59
CA PRO A 272 -2.91 16.04 1.85
C PRO A 272 -4.43 16.17 1.71
N LYS A 273 -5.06 15.08 1.32
CA LYS A 273 -6.53 14.97 1.21
C LYS A 273 -7.02 13.81 2.07
N PRO A 274 -8.26 13.92 2.63
CA PRO A 274 -8.87 12.81 3.36
C PRO A 274 -8.95 11.55 2.50
N TRP A 275 -8.64 10.40 3.12
CA TRP A 275 -8.70 9.11 2.43
C TRP A 275 -10.09 8.87 1.81
N GLU A 276 -11.15 9.27 2.51
CA GLU A 276 -12.55 9.12 2.08
C GLU A 276 -12.88 9.89 0.80
N ALA A 277 -12.05 10.86 0.43
CA ALA A 277 -12.26 11.71 -0.74
C ALA A 277 -11.21 11.51 -1.84
N ILE A 278 -10.23 10.61 -1.64
CA ILE A 278 -9.05 10.52 -2.51
C ILE A 278 -9.41 10.11 -3.95
N ASP A 279 -10.43 9.28 -4.11
CA ASP A 279 -10.90 8.79 -5.40
C ASP A 279 -11.39 9.90 -6.33
N ARG A 280 -11.95 11.01 -5.80
CA ARG A 280 -12.33 12.17 -6.62
C ARG A 280 -11.12 12.88 -7.23
N TYR A 281 -9.97 12.78 -6.59
CA TYR A 281 -8.74 13.39 -7.09
C TYR A 281 -8.02 12.50 -8.11
N TYR A 282 -8.19 11.20 -8.06
CA TYR A 282 -7.78 10.35 -9.18
C TYR A 282 -8.60 10.67 -10.44
N ALA A 283 -9.89 10.92 -10.30
CA ALA A 283 -10.80 11.20 -11.41
C ALA A 283 -10.47 12.49 -12.21
N ILE A 284 -9.60 13.38 -11.69
CA ILE A 284 -9.17 14.57 -12.44
C ILE A 284 -7.98 14.29 -13.37
N GLY A 285 -7.27 13.19 -13.17
CA GLY A 285 -6.04 12.87 -13.90
C GLY A 285 -6.29 12.31 -15.28
N ASP A 286 -5.33 12.52 -16.17
CA ASP A 286 -5.23 11.85 -17.47
C ASP A 286 -4.12 10.79 -17.43
N VAL A 287 -2.98 11.13 -16.81
CA VAL A 287 -1.83 10.26 -16.62
C VAL A 287 -1.40 10.31 -15.17
N PHE A 288 -1.16 9.14 -14.57
CA PHE A 288 -0.52 9.02 -13.27
C PHE A 288 0.96 8.71 -13.46
N ALA A 289 1.85 9.50 -12.86
CA ALA A 289 3.29 9.29 -13.00
C ALA A 289 3.99 9.01 -11.68
N SER A 290 4.93 8.07 -11.70
CA SER A 290 5.80 7.76 -10.55
C SER A 290 7.18 7.29 -11.00
N ALA A 291 8.20 7.77 -10.28
CA ALA A 291 9.58 7.30 -10.41
C ALA A 291 10.09 6.60 -9.14
N SER A 292 9.16 6.13 -8.29
CA SER A 292 9.47 5.38 -7.07
C SER A 292 10.05 4.00 -7.40
N ARG A 293 11.05 3.57 -6.61
CA ARG A 293 11.65 2.23 -6.67
C ARG A 293 11.63 1.52 -5.30
N SER A 294 10.95 2.11 -4.34
CA SER A 294 10.87 1.62 -2.96
C SER A 294 9.48 1.10 -2.59
N GLU A 295 8.64 0.83 -3.58
CA GLU A 295 7.32 0.30 -3.30
C GLU A 295 7.38 -1.18 -2.92
N THR A 296 6.52 -1.57 -1.98
CA THR A 296 6.31 -2.98 -1.65
C THR A 296 5.25 -3.59 -2.56
N GLN A 297 4.18 -2.85 -2.86
CA GLN A 297 3.10 -3.28 -3.77
C GLN A 297 2.66 -2.17 -4.74
N GLY A 298 2.82 -0.90 -4.36
CA GLY A 298 2.44 0.23 -5.19
C GLY A 298 0.93 0.40 -5.35
N LEU A 299 0.17 0.44 -4.26
CA LEU A 299 -1.29 0.58 -4.29
C LEU A 299 -1.77 1.77 -5.13
N THR A 300 -1.03 2.88 -5.13
CA THR A 300 -1.37 4.08 -5.91
C THR A 300 -1.41 3.85 -7.42
N TYR A 301 -0.64 2.90 -7.94
CA TYR A 301 -0.72 2.51 -9.35
C TYR A 301 -2.03 1.79 -9.66
N ILE A 302 -2.44 0.89 -8.75
CA ILE A 302 -3.69 0.13 -8.89
C ILE A 302 -4.90 1.08 -8.77
N GLU A 303 -4.84 2.06 -7.84
CA GLU A 303 -5.84 3.13 -7.70
C GLU A 303 -5.97 3.95 -8.98
N ALA A 304 -4.84 4.33 -9.57
CA ALA A 304 -4.80 5.07 -10.83
C ALA A 304 -5.39 4.25 -11.98
N MET A 305 -4.98 2.98 -12.13
CA MET A 305 -5.56 2.08 -13.15
C MET A 305 -7.06 1.88 -12.95
N ALA A 306 -7.52 1.65 -11.71
CA ALA A 306 -8.94 1.51 -11.40
C ALA A 306 -9.74 2.78 -11.71
N SER A 307 -9.09 3.95 -11.65
CA SER A 307 -9.66 5.25 -12.01
C SER A 307 -9.64 5.54 -13.52
N GLY A 308 -9.12 4.63 -14.34
CA GLY A 308 -9.03 4.80 -15.78
C GLY A 308 -7.91 5.75 -16.21
N LEU A 309 -6.82 5.86 -15.45
CA LEU A 309 -5.65 6.64 -15.84
C LEU A 309 -4.62 5.74 -16.53
N CYS A 310 -3.92 6.31 -17.52
CA CYS A 310 -2.68 5.70 -17.98
C CYS A 310 -1.59 5.90 -16.92
N VAL A 311 -1.05 4.80 -16.40
CA VAL A 311 0.07 4.84 -15.46
C VAL A 311 1.37 4.90 -16.23
N CYS A 312 2.24 5.90 -15.96
CA CYS A 312 3.62 5.96 -16.43
C CYS A 312 4.56 5.80 -15.24
N ALA A 313 5.31 4.72 -15.20
CA ALA A 313 6.16 4.39 -14.07
C ALA A 313 7.56 3.93 -14.49
N VAL A 314 8.57 4.28 -13.66
CA VAL A 314 9.89 3.66 -13.77
C VAL A 314 9.78 2.20 -13.35
N ARG A 315 10.36 1.30 -14.14
CA ARG A 315 10.35 -0.15 -13.91
C ARG A 315 10.92 -0.49 -12.53
N ASP A 316 10.17 -1.24 -11.79
CA ASP A 316 10.56 -1.81 -10.50
C ASP A 316 9.91 -3.20 -10.36
N ALA A 317 10.58 -4.14 -9.72
CA ALA A 317 10.09 -5.49 -9.55
C ALA A 317 8.74 -5.58 -8.78
N CYS A 318 8.34 -4.55 -8.02
CA CYS A 318 7.02 -4.52 -7.41
C CYS A 318 5.87 -4.33 -8.42
N LEU A 319 6.19 -3.92 -9.64
CA LEU A 319 5.22 -3.72 -10.73
C LEU A 319 5.05 -4.98 -11.60
N ASP A 320 5.88 -6.01 -11.39
CA ASP A 320 5.75 -7.28 -12.09
C ASP A 320 4.42 -7.94 -11.71
N GLY A 321 3.64 -8.29 -12.73
CA GLY A 321 2.26 -8.78 -12.54
C GLY A 321 1.22 -7.70 -12.18
N VAL A 322 1.61 -6.44 -12.01
CA VAL A 322 0.72 -5.28 -11.78
C VAL A 322 0.55 -4.47 -13.06
N ILE A 323 1.66 -4.12 -13.71
CA ILE A 323 1.65 -3.32 -14.94
C ILE A 323 2.38 -4.08 -16.04
N GLU A 324 1.69 -4.25 -17.16
CA GLU A 324 2.25 -4.74 -18.43
C GLU A 324 2.43 -3.58 -19.38
N ASP A 325 3.70 -3.37 -19.83
CA ASP A 325 4.05 -2.22 -20.69
C ASP A 325 3.28 -2.23 -22.01
N GLY A 326 2.69 -1.09 -22.35
CA GLY A 326 1.86 -0.91 -23.55
C GLY A 326 0.46 -1.52 -23.48
N VAL A 327 0.10 -2.20 -22.38
CA VAL A 327 -1.19 -2.88 -22.18
C VAL A 327 -1.98 -2.25 -21.04
N SER A 328 -1.42 -2.22 -19.82
CA SER A 328 -2.08 -1.66 -18.63
C SER A 328 -1.38 -0.41 -18.07
N GLY A 329 -0.23 -0.04 -18.64
CA GLY A 329 0.53 1.16 -18.32
C GLY A 329 1.70 1.32 -19.26
N VAL A 330 2.51 2.34 -19.00
CA VAL A 330 3.79 2.63 -19.68
C VAL A 330 4.91 2.45 -18.67
N LEU A 331 5.79 1.47 -18.88
CA LEU A 331 6.98 1.27 -18.07
C LEU A 331 8.20 1.87 -18.77
N THR A 332 9.04 2.56 -17.99
CA THR A 332 10.26 3.21 -18.47
C THR A 332 11.47 2.66 -17.74
N GLU A 333 12.64 2.74 -18.40
CA GLU A 333 13.88 2.49 -17.70
C GLU A 333 14.23 3.65 -16.75
N ASP A 334 15.22 3.43 -15.89
CA ASP A 334 15.64 4.39 -14.85
C ASP A 334 16.54 5.48 -15.43
N SER A 335 16.06 6.21 -16.45
CA SER A 335 16.71 7.38 -17.05
C SER A 335 15.75 8.56 -17.24
N ASP A 336 16.27 9.77 -17.29
CA ASP A 336 15.45 10.97 -17.48
C ASP A 336 14.86 11.04 -18.90
N GLU A 337 15.59 10.53 -19.88
CA GLU A 337 15.17 10.43 -21.28
C GLU A 337 14.03 9.43 -21.46
N ASP A 338 14.15 8.25 -20.84
CA ASP A 338 13.11 7.22 -20.94
C ASP A 338 11.84 7.65 -20.20
N LEU A 339 11.97 8.31 -19.04
CA LEU A 339 10.81 8.85 -18.34
C LEU A 339 10.08 9.90 -19.14
N LEU A 340 10.80 10.80 -19.82
CA LEU A 340 10.19 11.78 -20.74
C LEU A 340 9.47 11.08 -21.90
N SER A 341 10.14 10.15 -22.57
CA SER A 341 9.55 9.36 -23.66
C SER A 341 8.31 8.59 -23.19
N GLY A 342 8.37 8.00 -21.97
CA GLY A 342 7.23 7.34 -21.38
C GLY A 342 6.04 8.27 -21.12
N LEU A 343 6.29 9.49 -20.63
CA LEU A 343 5.25 10.51 -20.47
C LEU A 343 4.65 10.94 -21.82
N GLU A 344 5.47 11.10 -22.86
CA GLU A 344 4.98 11.40 -24.22
C GLU A 344 4.07 10.28 -24.75
N ARG A 345 4.46 9.01 -24.56
CA ARG A 345 3.63 7.83 -24.87
C ARG A 345 2.32 7.85 -24.07
N ALA A 346 2.38 8.11 -22.76
CA ALA A 346 1.22 8.11 -21.87
C ALA A 346 0.21 9.21 -22.23
N PHE A 347 0.67 10.37 -22.71
CA PHE A 347 -0.21 11.46 -23.18
C PHE A 347 -0.62 11.34 -24.66
N SER A 348 -0.21 10.29 -25.36
CA SER A 348 -0.56 10.01 -26.75
C SER A 348 -1.85 9.21 -26.90
N GLU A 349 -2.20 8.86 -28.14
CA GLU A 349 -3.30 7.93 -28.45
C GLU A 349 -3.08 6.52 -27.88
N GLU A 350 -1.82 6.07 -27.76
CA GLU A 350 -1.46 4.83 -27.08
C GLU A 350 -1.88 4.87 -25.62
N GLY A 351 -1.50 5.95 -24.90
CA GLY A 351 -1.86 6.12 -23.48
C GLY A 351 -3.38 6.21 -23.25
N ARG A 352 -4.11 6.83 -24.19
CA ARG A 352 -5.58 6.88 -24.13
C ARG A 352 -6.20 5.45 -24.20
N ARG A 353 -5.72 4.61 -25.11
CA ARG A 353 -6.17 3.21 -25.22
C ARG A 353 -5.82 2.38 -23.98
N ILE A 354 -4.64 2.60 -23.42
CA ILE A 354 -4.21 1.97 -22.18
C ILE A 354 -5.17 2.38 -21.03
N ALA A 355 -5.46 3.67 -20.89
CA ALA A 355 -6.34 4.20 -19.85
C ALA A 355 -7.76 3.61 -19.93
N GLU A 356 -8.30 3.44 -21.13
CA GLU A 356 -9.63 2.80 -21.35
C GLU A 356 -9.65 1.34 -20.87
N GLY A 357 -8.55 0.59 -21.01
CA GLY A 357 -8.42 -0.80 -20.56
C GLY A 357 -7.98 -0.96 -19.11
N ALA A 358 -7.35 0.05 -18.52
CA ALA A 358 -6.71 -0.04 -17.21
C ALA A 358 -7.62 -0.52 -16.06
N PRO A 359 -8.91 -0.13 -15.96
CA PRO A 359 -9.80 -0.63 -14.90
C PRO A 359 -9.98 -2.15 -14.91
N ALA A 360 -9.98 -2.78 -16.10
CA ALA A 360 -10.10 -4.24 -16.22
C ALA A 360 -8.82 -4.94 -15.68
N HIS A 361 -7.65 -4.33 -15.89
CA HIS A 361 -6.38 -4.84 -15.35
C HIS A 361 -6.24 -4.60 -13.84
N ALA A 362 -6.95 -3.64 -13.25
CA ALA A 362 -7.01 -3.45 -11.80
C ALA A 362 -7.92 -4.48 -11.10
N ALA A 363 -8.88 -5.10 -11.80
CA ALA A 363 -9.87 -6.00 -11.22
C ALA A 363 -9.30 -7.17 -10.38
N PRO A 364 -8.18 -7.83 -10.75
CA PRO A 364 -7.58 -8.90 -9.96
C PRO A 364 -7.08 -8.48 -8.57
N PHE A 365 -6.93 -7.17 -8.32
CA PHE A 365 -6.50 -6.58 -7.06
C PHE A 365 -7.69 -6.15 -6.17
N GLY A 366 -8.92 -6.51 -6.57
CA GLY A 366 -10.12 -6.20 -5.79
C GLY A 366 -10.21 -6.98 -4.49
N THR A 367 -11.02 -6.47 -3.56
CA THR A 367 -11.20 -7.02 -2.21
C THR A 367 -11.67 -8.47 -2.20
N GLU A 368 -12.57 -8.84 -3.12
CA GLU A 368 -13.08 -10.21 -3.24
C GLU A 368 -12.01 -11.21 -3.67
N ALA A 369 -11.18 -10.84 -4.67
CA ALA A 369 -10.10 -11.69 -5.16
C ALA A 369 -9.02 -11.86 -4.08
N PHE A 370 -8.72 -10.80 -3.35
CA PHE A 370 -7.79 -10.83 -2.21
C PHE A 370 -8.26 -11.81 -1.14
N ALA A 371 -9.50 -11.64 -0.64
CA ALA A 371 -10.03 -12.49 0.42
C ALA A 371 -10.11 -13.97 -0.01
N ALA A 372 -10.48 -14.24 -1.27
CA ALA A 372 -10.52 -15.61 -1.79
C ALA A 372 -9.13 -16.27 -1.81
N LYS A 373 -8.08 -15.53 -2.19
CA LYS A 373 -6.70 -16.04 -2.16
C LYS A 373 -6.22 -16.28 -0.74
N VAL A 374 -6.54 -15.37 0.20
CA VAL A 374 -6.18 -15.54 1.62
C VAL A 374 -6.93 -16.73 2.23
N GLU A 375 -8.20 -16.93 1.91
CA GLU A 375 -8.99 -18.09 2.35
C GLU A 375 -8.37 -19.41 1.86
N ALA A 376 -7.96 -19.47 0.59
CA ALA A 376 -7.25 -20.63 0.04
C ALA A 376 -5.90 -20.89 0.75
N CYS A 377 -5.18 -19.83 1.13
CA CYS A 377 -3.97 -19.93 1.94
C CYS A 377 -4.26 -20.51 3.33
N TYR A 378 -5.36 -20.10 3.98
CA TYR A 378 -5.79 -20.66 5.27
C TYR A 378 -6.12 -22.16 5.17
N GLU A 379 -6.87 -22.57 4.14
CA GLU A 379 -7.18 -23.98 3.90
C GLU A 379 -5.91 -24.83 3.77
N GLN A 380 -4.90 -24.31 3.07
CA GLN A 380 -3.62 -25.00 2.95
C GLN A 380 -2.81 -25.03 4.27
N ALA A 381 -2.93 -24.02 5.11
CA ALA A 381 -2.32 -24.02 6.44
C ALA A 381 -2.97 -25.06 7.36
N LEU A 382 -4.31 -25.17 7.33
CA LEU A 382 -5.07 -26.18 8.10
C LEU A 382 -4.70 -27.62 7.71
N LEU A 383 -4.48 -27.89 6.41
CA LEU A 383 -4.03 -29.21 5.95
C LEU A 383 -2.70 -29.64 6.57
N ARG A 384 -1.79 -28.69 6.83
CA ARG A 384 -0.48 -28.99 7.46
C ARG A 384 -0.60 -29.30 8.94
N THR A 385 -1.53 -28.69 9.65
CA THR A 385 -1.76 -28.94 11.09
C THR A 385 -2.59 -30.18 11.36
N GLY A 386 -3.12 -30.83 10.32
CA GLY A 386 -3.99 -32.02 10.47
C GLY A 386 -5.38 -31.69 11.00
N GLN A 387 -5.81 -30.46 10.90
CA GLN A 387 -7.11 -29.96 11.38
C GLN A 387 -8.13 -29.77 10.24
N ALA A 388 -7.83 -30.23 9.01
CA ALA A 388 -8.72 -30.15 7.84
C ALA A 388 -9.79 -31.24 7.83
#